data_6928f1196b7f1232fc59d14870f224ec
#
_entry.id   6928f1196b7f1232fc59d14870f224ec
#
_cell.length_a   1.000
_cell.length_b   1.000
_cell.length_c   1.000
_cell.angle_alpha   90.00
_cell.angle_beta   90.00
_cell.angle_gamma   90.00
#
_symmetry.space_group_name_H-M   'P 1'
#
loop_
_entity.id
_entity.type
_entity.pdbx_description
1 polymer ?
#
loop_
_entity_poly.entity_id
_entity_poly.type
_entity_poly.pdbx_seq_one_letter_code
_entity_poly.pdbx_strand_id
1 'polypeptide(L)'
;MGKLENQNILEIICNDSDELLKQNLRELLITICYGKEQEELELINFSETIEELNKRIESKTNNQKAGMIGELLFHLKSFEELKDYNHISVYLNKEERSVKKGFDVLLFDGKNIWYTEVKSRENADSDDITEAHIAKLKEAINDVKEKFSGENKNYWLSAKSNIANIESKELKKHISDILTKDINTNVEKNAISVSTVFKSEISNIEEDKIKKVIEDEKDSFKNLAAICISHEDYNKVIRVLKELENGT
;
A
#
# COMPACT_ATOMS: atom_id res chain seq x y z
N MET A 1 -17.11 -0.52 4.31
CA MET A 1 -17.28 -0.76 2.87
C MET A 1 -17.28 -2.26 2.63
N GLY A 2 -17.98 -2.79 1.62
CA GLY A 2 -17.96 -4.24 1.33
C GLY A 2 -16.65 -4.70 0.69
N LYS A 3 -16.55 -5.99 0.43
CA LYS A 3 -15.38 -6.55 -0.28
C LYS A 3 -15.20 -5.89 -1.65
N LEU A 4 -13.95 -5.65 -2.03
CA LEU A 4 -13.63 -5.19 -3.38
C LEU A 4 -14.07 -6.25 -4.39
N GLU A 5 -14.75 -5.80 -5.42
CA GLU A 5 -15.17 -6.62 -6.56
C GLU A 5 -14.36 -6.20 -7.79
N ASN A 6 -14.53 -6.93 -8.87
CA ASN A 6 -13.90 -6.56 -10.13
C ASN A 6 -14.37 -5.16 -10.57
N GLN A 7 -13.41 -4.33 -11.01
CA GLN A 7 -13.64 -2.95 -11.48
C GLN A 7 -14.12 -1.95 -10.40
N ASN A 8 -13.95 -2.26 -9.11
CA ASN A 8 -14.22 -1.28 -8.08
C ASN A 8 -13.19 -0.16 -8.10
N ILE A 9 -13.69 1.06 -7.97
CA ILE A 9 -12.90 2.27 -7.79
C ILE A 9 -13.21 2.81 -6.40
N LEU A 10 -12.15 3.11 -5.66
CA LEU A 10 -12.25 3.78 -4.36
C LEU A 10 -11.47 5.09 -4.44
N GLU A 11 -12.17 6.21 -4.31
CA GLU A 11 -11.57 7.52 -4.14
C GLU A 11 -11.43 7.84 -2.65
N ILE A 12 -10.24 8.24 -2.23
CA ILE A 12 -9.94 8.64 -0.85
C ILE A 12 -9.30 10.02 -0.87
N ILE A 13 -10.01 11.01 -0.33
CA ILE A 13 -9.48 12.35 -0.13
C ILE A 13 -8.98 12.46 1.32
N CYS A 14 -7.67 12.55 1.48
CA CYS A 14 -7.04 12.67 2.79
C CYS A 14 -7.03 14.13 3.24
N ASN A 15 -8.09 14.54 3.96
CA ASN A 15 -8.26 15.86 4.56
C ASN A 15 -8.08 15.83 6.08
N ASP A 16 -7.39 14.81 6.60
CA ASP A 16 -7.22 14.62 8.03
C ASP A 16 -6.51 15.82 8.65
N SER A 17 -6.99 16.26 9.81
CA SER A 17 -6.25 17.21 10.63
C SER A 17 -4.94 16.56 11.11
N ASP A 18 -3.94 17.39 11.44
CA ASP A 18 -2.68 16.89 11.99
C ASP A 18 -2.91 16.02 13.23
N GLU A 19 -3.88 16.38 14.08
CA GLU A 19 -4.20 15.62 15.29
C GLU A 19 -4.83 14.25 14.98
N LEU A 20 -5.72 14.17 14.00
CA LEU A 20 -6.30 12.89 13.58
C LEU A 20 -5.22 11.98 12.94
N LEU A 21 -4.37 12.56 12.11
CA LEU A 21 -3.26 11.83 11.52
C LEU A 21 -2.29 11.31 12.59
N LYS A 22 -1.97 12.13 13.63
CA LYS A 22 -1.16 11.72 14.78
C LYS A 22 -1.82 10.57 15.56
N GLN A 23 -3.13 10.64 15.77
CA GLN A 23 -3.86 9.60 16.46
C GLN A 23 -3.78 8.28 15.68
N ASN A 24 -4.10 8.29 14.38
CA ASN A 24 -4.07 7.11 13.54
C ASN A 24 -2.65 6.49 13.47
N LEU A 25 -1.62 7.33 13.39
CA LEU A 25 -0.24 6.87 13.43
C LEU A 25 0.13 6.23 14.77
N ARG A 26 -0.28 6.81 15.92
CA ARG A 26 -0.03 6.20 17.22
C ARG A 26 -0.70 4.83 17.37
N GLU A 27 -1.90 4.69 16.83
CA GLU A 27 -2.69 3.46 16.93
C GLU A 27 -2.19 2.36 15.98
N LEU A 28 -1.69 2.70 14.79
CA LEU A 28 -1.46 1.73 13.72
C LEU A 28 0.01 1.57 13.29
N LEU A 29 0.91 2.50 13.64
CA LEU A 29 2.25 2.54 13.04
C LEU A 29 3.07 1.27 13.30
N ILE A 30 3.02 0.72 14.51
CA ILE A 30 3.75 -0.52 14.84
C ILE A 30 3.19 -1.67 14.01
N THR A 31 1.87 -1.83 13.99
CA THR A 31 1.20 -2.86 13.19
C THR A 31 1.54 -2.73 11.70
N ILE A 32 1.52 -1.51 11.14
CA ILE A 32 1.87 -1.25 9.74
C ILE A 32 3.33 -1.61 9.47
N CYS A 33 4.24 -1.18 10.34
CA CYS A 33 5.68 -1.32 10.10
C CYS A 33 6.20 -2.74 10.34
N TYR A 34 5.65 -3.45 11.32
CA TYR A 34 6.22 -4.71 11.80
C TYR A 34 5.22 -5.86 11.97
N GLY A 35 3.92 -5.58 11.81
CA GLY A 35 2.84 -6.56 11.98
C GLY A 35 2.28 -6.58 13.40
N LYS A 36 1.07 -7.06 13.51
CA LYS A 36 0.28 -7.06 14.75
C LYS A 36 0.91 -7.92 15.86
N GLU A 37 1.50 -9.07 15.51
CA GLU A 37 2.17 -9.95 16.48
C GLU A 37 3.32 -9.22 17.24
N GLN A 38 4.09 -8.37 16.54
CA GLN A 38 5.19 -7.62 17.16
C GLN A 38 4.69 -6.55 18.13
N GLU A 39 3.54 -5.96 17.83
CA GLU A 39 2.85 -5.00 18.69
C GLU A 39 2.27 -5.70 19.93
N GLU A 40 1.55 -6.79 19.76
CA GLU A 40 0.92 -7.55 20.87
C GLU A 40 1.95 -8.14 21.83
N LEU A 41 3.13 -8.53 21.35
CA LEU A 41 4.21 -9.05 22.18
C LEU A 41 5.08 -7.95 22.80
N GLU A 42 4.78 -6.67 22.56
CA GLU A 42 5.55 -5.51 23.03
C GLU A 42 7.06 -5.60 22.72
N LEU A 43 7.42 -6.30 21.63
CA LEU A 43 8.81 -6.49 21.21
C LEU A 43 9.41 -5.24 20.59
N ILE A 44 8.57 -4.33 20.12
CA ILE A 44 8.93 -3.07 19.45
C ILE A 44 8.02 -1.99 20.00
N ASN A 45 8.59 -0.84 20.36
CA ASN A 45 7.83 0.29 20.83
C ASN A 45 7.64 1.37 19.76
N PHE A 46 6.73 2.29 20.04
CA PHE A 46 6.38 3.37 19.12
C PHE A 46 7.57 4.32 18.88
N SER A 47 8.35 4.65 19.91
CA SER A 47 9.49 5.57 19.79
C SER A 47 10.55 5.04 18.84
N GLU A 48 10.91 3.77 18.98
CA GLU A 48 11.86 3.11 18.07
C GLU A 48 11.33 3.04 16.65
N THR A 49 10.03 2.78 16.49
CA THR A 49 9.39 2.68 15.17
C THR A 49 9.40 4.02 14.44
N ILE A 50 9.03 5.11 15.11
CA ILE A 50 8.96 6.43 14.50
C ILE A 50 10.35 6.98 14.16
N GLU A 51 11.35 6.75 15.04
CA GLU A 51 12.74 7.11 14.80
C GLU A 51 13.28 6.41 13.55
N GLU A 52 13.12 5.09 13.45
CA GLU A 52 13.58 4.31 12.29
C GLU A 52 12.90 4.76 11.00
N LEU A 53 11.59 5.02 11.04
CA LEU A 53 10.84 5.50 9.88
C LEU A 53 11.35 6.86 9.42
N ASN A 54 11.49 7.83 10.34
CA ASN A 54 11.99 9.17 10.03
C ASN A 54 13.40 9.13 9.45
N LYS A 55 14.30 8.35 10.03
CA LYS A 55 15.67 8.13 9.54
C LYS A 55 15.68 7.60 8.11
N ARG A 56 14.81 6.64 7.78
CA ARG A 56 14.69 6.11 6.42
C ARG A 56 14.19 7.16 5.44
N ILE A 57 13.16 7.93 5.81
CA ILE A 57 12.60 9.00 4.99
C ILE A 57 13.65 10.09 4.73
N GLU A 58 14.38 10.52 5.75
CA GLU A 58 15.40 11.58 5.63
C GLU A 58 16.48 11.26 4.61
N SER A 59 16.88 9.99 4.51
CA SER A 59 17.92 9.52 3.58
C SER A 59 17.50 9.54 2.11
N LYS A 60 16.24 9.88 1.76
CA LYS A 60 15.66 9.73 0.43
C LYS A 60 15.59 11.05 -0.34
N THR A 61 15.55 10.95 -1.67
CA THR A 61 15.20 12.08 -2.55
C THR A 61 13.72 12.43 -2.41
N ASN A 62 13.29 13.62 -2.83
CA ASN A 62 11.90 14.04 -2.73
C ASN A 62 10.92 13.06 -3.39
N ASN A 63 11.23 12.61 -4.60
CA ASN A 63 10.38 11.64 -5.30
C ASN A 63 10.28 10.30 -4.53
N GLN A 64 11.38 9.84 -3.93
CA GLN A 64 11.36 8.64 -3.08
C GLN A 64 10.59 8.87 -1.77
N LYS A 65 10.67 10.07 -1.18
CA LYS A 65 9.88 10.47 -0.01
C LYS A 65 8.39 10.43 -0.33
N ALA A 66 7.99 11.04 -1.44
CA ALA A 66 6.59 11.00 -1.89
C ALA A 66 6.12 9.54 -2.11
N GLY A 67 6.98 8.67 -2.67
CA GLY A 67 6.70 7.23 -2.80
C GLY A 67 6.47 6.55 -1.45
N MET A 68 7.39 6.74 -0.49
CA MET A 68 7.26 6.18 0.85
C MET A 68 6.01 6.69 1.57
N ILE A 69 5.75 7.99 1.52
CA ILE A 69 4.55 8.56 2.17
C ILE A 69 3.27 8.07 1.51
N GLY A 70 3.25 7.92 0.18
CA GLY A 70 2.09 7.38 -0.53
C GLY A 70 1.79 5.92 -0.14
N GLU A 71 2.80 5.08 0.00
CA GLU A 71 2.65 3.71 0.51
C GLU A 71 2.16 3.70 1.97
N LEU A 72 2.72 4.56 2.83
CA LEU A 72 2.27 4.70 4.22
C LEU A 72 0.80 5.15 4.31
N LEU A 73 0.40 6.14 3.51
CA LEU A 73 -0.99 6.59 3.46
C LEU A 73 -1.93 5.48 2.98
N PHE A 74 -1.51 4.69 2.00
CA PHE A 74 -2.30 3.54 1.59
C PHE A 74 -2.45 2.52 2.73
N HIS A 75 -1.39 2.20 3.46
CA HIS A 75 -1.49 1.33 4.64
C HIS A 75 -2.48 1.88 5.65
N LEU A 76 -2.36 3.15 6.07
CA LEU A 76 -3.27 3.78 7.03
C LEU A 76 -4.73 3.69 6.56
N LYS A 77 -5.00 4.13 5.33
CA LYS A 77 -6.36 4.15 4.79
C LYS A 77 -6.92 2.77 4.52
N SER A 78 -6.11 1.78 4.20
CA SER A 78 -6.57 0.41 4.02
C SER A 78 -7.05 -0.24 5.33
N PHE A 79 -6.48 0.11 6.48
CA PHE A 79 -7.02 -0.30 7.79
C PHE A 79 -8.40 0.35 8.08
N GLU A 80 -8.65 1.55 7.58
CA GLU A 80 -9.92 2.25 7.74
C GLU A 80 -10.99 1.76 6.76
N GLU A 81 -10.63 1.60 5.48
CA GLU A 81 -11.57 1.36 4.38
C GLU A 81 -11.74 -0.12 4.03
N LEU A 82 -10.71 -0.93 4.23
CA LEU A 82 -10.69 -2.35 3.91
C LEU A 82 -10.66 -3.23 5.18
N LYS A 83 -11.52 -2.92 6.15
CA LYS A 83 -11.57 -3.58 7.49
C LYS A 83 -11.78 -5.10 7.43
N ASP A 84 -12.41 -5.60 6.36
CA ASP A 84 -12.66 -7.03 6.15
C ASP A 84 -11.43 -7.78 5.57
N TYR A 85 -10.32 -7.05 5.33
CA TYR A 85 -9.10 -7.62 4.79
C TYR A 85 -8.04 -7.82 5.88
N ASN A 86 -7.37 -8.97 5.84
CA ASN A 86 -6.18 -9.18 6.64
C ASN A 86 -4.95 -8.62 5.90
N HIS A 87 -4.19 -7.76 6.55
CA HIS A 87 -2.92 -7.24 6.05
C HIS A 87 -1.83 -8.30 6.25
N ILE A 88 -1.21 -8.77 5.14
CA ILE A 88 -0.15 -9.77 5.17
C ILE A 88 1.22 -9.11 5.18
N SER A 89 1.37 -8.03 4.41
CA SER A 89 2.64 -7.30 4.30
C SER A 89 2.85 -6.34 5.46
N VAL A 90 4.13 -6.12 5.76
CA VAL A 90 4.57 -5.04 6.64
C VAL A 90 5.30 -3.97 5.84
N TYR A 91 5.21 -2.73 6.29
CA TYR A 91 5.77 -1.57 5.59
C TYR A 91 7.31 -1.50 5.67
N LEU A 92 7.89 -1.77 6.86
CA LEU A 92 9.32 -1.75 7.05
C LEU A 92 9.93 -3.17 6.91
N ASN A 93 10.81 -3.36 5.94
CA ASN A 93 11.60 -4.59 5.84
C ASN A 93 12.74 -4.58 6.86
N LYS A 94 12.94 -5.74 7.53
CA LYS A 94 14.04 -5.93 8.49
C LYS A 94 15.43 -5.90 7.82
N GLU A 95 15.52 -6.07 6.50
CA GLU A 95 16.79 -6.06 5.76
C GLU A 95 17.07 -4.69 5.15
N GLU A 96 17.93 -3.91 5.78
CA GLU A 96 18.30 -2.53 5.39
C GLU A 96 18.91 -2.36 3.99
N ARG A 97 19.30 -3.44 3.30
CA ARG A 97 20.13 -3.36 2.09
C ARG A 97 19.52 -3.97 0.83
N SER A 98 18.38 -4.62 0.89
CA SER A 98 17.74 -5.13 -0.32
C SER A 98 16.76 -4.11 -0.88
N VAL A 99 16.90 -3.78 -2.16
CA VAL A 99 15.81 -3.16 -2.91
C VAL A 99 14.61 -4.09 -2.74
N LYS A 100 13.52 -3.59 -2.12
CA LYS A 100 12.28 -4.35 -1.92
C LYS A 100 11.77 -4.81 -3.29
N LYS A 101 12.10 -6.04 -3.64
CA LYS A 101 11.64 -6.66 -4.89
C LYS A 101 10.44 -7.53 -4.57
N GLY A 102 9.32 -6.93 -4.27
CA GLY A 102 8.08 -7.62 -3.92
C GLY A 102 6.88 -6.80 -4.33
N PHE A 103 5.69 -7.28 -4.00
CA PHE A 103 4.49 -6.46 -4.01
C PHE A 103 4.54 -5.49 -2.83
N ASP A 104 4.06 -4.27 -3.02
CA ASP A 104 4.09 -3.27 -1.95
C ASP A 104 3.22 -3.72 -0.78
N VAL A 105 1.99 -4.14 -1.05
CA VAL A 105 1.09 -4.66 -0.03
C VAL A 105 0.40 -5.94 -0.50
N LEU A 106 0.21 -6.88 0.42
CA LEU A 106 -0.60 -8.07 0.23
C LEU A 106 -1.77 -8.04 1.20
N LEU A 107 -2.98 -8.14 0.66
CA LEU A 107 -4.22 -8.18 1.41
C LEU A 107 -4.91 -9.53 1.19
N PHE A 108 -5.65 -10.01 2.20
CA PHE A 108 -6.40 -11.25 2.13
C PHE A 108 -7.86 -11.02 2.52
N ASP A 109 -8.80 -11.33 1.64
CA ASP A 109 -10.25 -11.08 1.80
C ASP A 109 -11.01 -12.26 2.46
N GLY A 110 -10.27 -13.23 3.02
CA GLY A 110 -10.82 -14.49 3.56
C GLY A 110 -10.87 -15.62 2.53
N LYS A 111 -10.63 -15.33 1.24
CA LYS A 111 -10.67 -16.31 0.15
C LYS A 111 -9.52 -16.17 -0.84
N ASN A 112 -9.14 -14.94 -1.16
CA ASN A 112 -8.14 -14.66 -2.19
C ASN A 112 -7.08 -13.69 -1.65
N ILE A 113 -5.87 -13.78 -2.21
CA ILE A 113 -4.84 -12.76 -2.01
C ILE A 113 -5.03 -11.68 -3.08
N TRP A 114 -4.94 -10.43 -2.64
CA TRP A 114 -4.91 -9.25 -3.48
C TRP A 114 -3.50 -8.66 -3.47
N TYR A 115 -2.90 -8.61 -4.64
CA TYR A 115 -1.54 -8.11 -4.85
C TYR A 115 -1.61 -6.64 -5.19
N THR A 116 -0.97 -5.80 -4.37
CA THR A 116 -1.11 -4.35 -4.48
C THR A 116 0.20 -3.69 -4.87
N GLU A 117 0.12 -2.74 -5.78
CA GLU A 117 1.20 -1.81 -6.14
C GLU A 117 0.73 -0.37 -5.91
N VAL A 118 1.59 0.41 -5.29
CA VAL A 118 1.35 1.82 -4.99
C VAL A 118 2.31 2.69 -5.80
N LYS A 119 1.78 3.64 -6.55
CA LYS A 119 2.57 4.64 -7.27
C LYS A 119 2.16 6.04 -6.85
N SER A 120 3.16 6.89 -6.63
CA SER A 120 2.93 8.24 -6.14
C SER A 120 3.38 9.30 -7.13
N ARG A 121 2.69 10.43 -7.13
CA ARG A 121 3.06 11.65 -7.85
C ARG A 121 3.44 12.72 -6.82
N GLU A 122 4.71 13.16 -6.85
CA GLU A 122 5.26 14.11 -5.86
C GLU A 122 4.59 15.49 -5.88
N ASN A 123 4.37 16.02 -7.07
CA ASN A 123 3.75 17.33 -7.28
C ASN A 123 2.90 17.27 -8.54
N ALA A 124 1.61 17.49 -8.40
CA ALA A 124 0.63 17.47 -9.48
C ALA A 124 -0.11 18.80 -9.64
N ASP A 125 0.42 19.92 -9.11
CA ASP A 125 -0.27 21.21 -9.12
C ASP A 125 -0.58 21.73 -10.53
N SER A 126 0.27 21.42 -11.51
CA SER A 126 0.05 21.74 -12.92
C SER A 126 -0.82 20.75 -13.68
N ASP A 127 -1.13 19.60 -13.10
CA ASP A 127 -1.82 18.51 -13.77
C ASP A 127 -3.32 18.51 -13.42
N ASP A 128 -4.15 17.98 -14.33
CA ASP A 128 -5.48 17.53 -13.95
C ASP A 128 -5.35 16.35 -12.99
N ILE A 129 -6.13 16.37 -11.90
CA ILE A 129 -6.01 15.36 -10.84
C ILE A 129 -6.35 13.96 -11.35
N THR A 130 -7.35 13.84 -12.21
CA THR A 130 -7.75 12.55 -12.79
C THR A 130 -6.66 12.01 -13.70
N GLU A 131 -6.06 12.83 -14.54
CA GLU A 131 -4.97 12.43 -15.42
C GLU A 131 -3.70 12.05 -14.63
N ALA A 132 -3.42 12.75 -13.52
CA ALA A 132 -2.32 12.39 -12.63
C ALA A 132 -2.54 11.00 -12.00
N HIS A 133 -3.77 10.70 -11.53
CA HIS A 133 -4.13 9.38 -11.04
C HIS A 133 -4.04 8.31 -12.13
N ILE A 134 -4.58 8.57 -13.33
CA ILE A 134 -4.51 7.63 -14.46
C ILE A 134 -3.07 7.26 -14.79
N ALA A 135 -2.17 8.24 -14.85
CA ALA A 135 -0.76 7.96 -15.13
C ALA A 135 -0.16 6.99 -14.11
N LYS A 136 -0.42 7.21 -12.81
CA LYS A 136 0.10 6.35 -11.73
C LYS A 136 -0.58 4.99 -11.64
N LEU A 137 -1.88 4.90 -11.91
CA LEU A 137 -2.59 3.63 -12.00
C LEU A 137 -2.01 2.75 -13.13
N LYS A 138 -1.75 3.32 -14.30
CA LYS A 138 -1.12 2.59 -15.40
C LYS A 138 0.27 2.08 -15.06
N GLU A 139 1.10 2.89 -14.37
CA GLU A 139 2.40 2.46 -13.87
C GLU A 139 2.25 1.26 -12.90
N ALA A 140 1.32 1.36 -11.93
CA ALA A 140 1.08 0.31 -10.95
C ALA A 140 0.57 -0.99 -11.60
N ILE A 141 -0.37 -0.89 -12.55
CA ILE A 141 -0.90 -2.04 -13.32
C ILE A 141 0.24 -2.73 -14.08
N ASN A 142 1.10 -1.97 -14.76
CA ASN A 142 2.21 -2.54 -15.51
C ASN A 142 3.20 -3.26 -14.60
N ASP A 143 3.52 -2.70 -13.42
CA ASP A 143 4.42 -3.32 -12.45
C ASP A 143 3.82 -4.64 -11.91
N VAL A 144 2.51 -4.68 -11.61
CA VAL A 144 1.85 -5.93 -11.19
C VAL A 144 1.90 -6.98 -12.30
N LYS A 145 1.64 -6.59 -13.56
CA LYS A 145 1.73 -7.50 -14.71
C LYS A 145 3.14 -8.09 -14.85
N GLU A 146 4.17 -7.26 -14.75
CA GLU A 146 5.57 -7.70 -14.80
C GLU A 146 5.85 -8.70 -13.69
N LYS A 147 5.41 -8.42 -12.45
CA LYS A 147 5.58 -9.33 -11.31
C LYS A 147 4.83 -10.64 -11.49
N PHE A 148 3.66 -10.64 -12.14
CA PHE A 148 2.88 -11.84 -12.43
C PHE A 148 3.46 -12.67 -13.56
N SER A 149 4.23 -12.09 -14.49
CA SER A 149 4.86 -12.82 -15.60
C SER A 149 5.82 -13.93 -15.15
N GLY A 150 6.26 -13.88 -13.88
CA GLY A 150 7.01 -14.98 -13.26
C GLY A 150 8.50 -15.04 -13.59
N GLU A 151 9.04 -14.11 -14.38
CA GLU A 151 10.46 -14.09 -14.73
C GLU A 151 11.36 -13.83 -13.51
N ASN A 152 10.89 -13.08 -12.53
CA ASN A 152 11.65 -12.75 -11.32
C ASN A 152 11.07 -13.41 -10.06
N LYS A 153 11.64 -14.55 -9.69
CA LYS A 153 11.25 -15.32 -8.50
C LYS A 153 11.40 -14.56 -7.17
N ASN A 154 12.19 -13.46 -7.14
CA ASN A 154 12.41 -12.70 -5.92
C ASN A 154 11.15 -12.00 -5.41
N TYR A 155 10.23 -11.60 -6.30
CA TYR A 155 8.94 -11.01 -5.91
C TYR A 155 8.13 -11.98 -5.04
N TRP A 156 8.10 -13.23 -5.44
CA TRP A 156 7.38 -14.29 -4.75
C TRP A 156 8.06 -14.73 -3.46
N LEU A 157 9.40 -14.69 -3.39
CA LEU A 157 10.12 -14.94 -2.15
C LEU A 157 9.80 -13.88 -1.09
N SER A 158 9.73 -12.60 -1.48
CA SER A 158 9.29 -11.52 -0.60
C SER A 158 7.85 -11.74 -0.12
N ALA A 159 6.93 -12.10 -1.02
CA ALA A 159 5.56 -12.42 -0.66
C ALA A 159 5.48 -13.58 0.36
N LYS A 160 6.29 -14.64 0.17
CA LYS A 160 6.37 -15.75 1.11
C LYS A 160 6.92 -15.34 2.48
N SER A 161 7.91 -14.45 2.53
CA SER A 161 8.47 -13.97 3.81
C SER A 161 7.44 -13.19 4.63
N ASN A 162 6.54 -12.45 3.98
CA ASN A 162 5.48 -11.69 4.65
C ASN A 162 4.49 -12.59 5.40
N ILE A 163 4.28 -13.83 4.95
CA ILE A 163 3.41 -14.80 5.65
C ILE A 163 3.88 -15.05 7.09
N ALA A 164 5.17 -14.88 7.38
CA ALA A 164 5.70 -15.03 8.73
C ALA A 164 5.03 -14.08 9.74
N ASN A 165 4.52 -12.93 9.29
CA ASN A 165 3.87 -11.91 10.13
C ASN A 165 2.40 -12.23 10.50
N ILE A 166 1.85 -13.33 10.01
CA ILE A 166 0.48 -13.77 10.33
C ILE A 166 0.48 -14.56 11.62
N GLU A 167 -0.35 -14.20 12.60
CA GLU A 167 -0.41 -14.85 13.92
C GLU A 167 -0.97 -16.27 13.86
N SER A 168 -2.15 -16.43 13.25
CA SER A 168 -2.85 -17.71 13.19
C SER A 168 -2.11 -18.72 12.32
N LYS A 169 -1.73 -19.86 12.91
CA LYS A 169 -1.08 -20.97 12.18
C LYS A 169 -1.97 -21.53 11.06
N GLU A 170 -3.29 -21.58 11.27
CA GLU A 170 -4.24 -22.05 10.27
C GLU A 170 -4.34 -21.07 9.11
N LEU A 171 -4.48 -19.77 9.39
CA LEU A 171 -4.50 -18.72 8.39
C LEU A 171 -3.17 -18.65 7.63
N LYS A 172 -2.04 -18.73 8.35
CA LYS A 172 -0.69 -18.80 7.76
C LYS A 172 -0.58 -19.95 6.75
N LYS A 173 -1.04 -21.14 7.11
CA LYS A 173 -1.05 -22.31 6.22
C LYS A 173 -1.95 -22.08 5.01
N HIS A 174 -3.17 -21.61 5.24
CA HIS A 174 -4.14 -21.34 4.16
C HIS A 174 -3.61 -20.35 3.14
N ILE A 175 -3.07 -19.21 3.59
CA ILE A 175 -2.47 -18.20 2.72
C ILE A 175 -1.23 -18.74 1.99
N SER A 176 -0.39 -19.54 2.68
CA SER A 176 0.77 -20.18 2.06
C SER A 176 0.37 -21.13 0.93
N ASP A 177 -0.72 -21.89 1.09
CA ASP A 177 -1.24 -22.80 0.06
C ASP A 177 -1.74 -22.01 -1.17
N ILE A 178 -2.49 -20.93 -0.95
CA ILE A 178 -2.93 -20.02 -2.04
C ILE A 178 -1.73 -19.43 -2.77
N LEU A 179 -0.78 -18.85 -2.03
CA LEU A 179 0.41 -18.22 -2.61
C LEU A 179 1.25 -19.24 -3.41
N THR A 180 1.38 -20.46 -2.91
CA THR A 180 2.10 -21.52 -3.61
C THR A 180 1.41 -21.90 -4.91
N LYS A 181 0.08 -21.95 -4.92
CA LYS A 181 -0.71 -22.16 -6.13
C LYS A 181 -0.50 -21.01 -7.12
N ASP A 182 -0.61 -19.77 -6.67
CA ASP A 182 -0.46 -18.56 -7.50
C ASP A 182 0.92 -18.46 -8.17
N ILE A 183 1.97 -18.93 -7.47
CA ILE A 183 3.33 -18.97 -8.02
C ILE A 183 3.48 -20.02 -9.11
N ASN A 184 2.88 -21.19 -8.91
CA ASN A 184 3.11 -22.36 -9.76
C ASN A 184 2.11 -22.48 -10.93
N THR A 185 1.15 -21.59 -11.02
CA THR A 185 0.12 -21.63 -12.05
C THR A 185 0.01 -20.30 -12.77
N ASN A 186 -0.30 -20.36 -14.09
CA ASN A 186 -0.66 -19.18 -14.88
C ASN A 186 -2.12 -18.75 -14.66
N VAL A 187 -2.68 -19.02 -13.47
CA VAL A 187 -4.04 -18.57 -13.14
C VAL A 187 -4.04 -17.07 -12.94
N GLU A 188 -5.05 -16.42 -13.48
CA GLU A 188 -5.32 -15.00 -13.23
C GLU A 188 -5.44 -14.72 -11.75
N LYS A 189 -4.84 -13.62 -11.30
CA LYS A 189 -4.72 -13.22 -9.89
C LYS A 189 -5.50 -11.94 -9.64
N ASN A 190 -5.83 -11.66 -8.37
CA ASN A 190 -6.48 -10.41 -8.01
C ASN A 190 -5.42 -9.33 -7.77
N ALA A 191 -5.66 -8.13 -8.27
CA ALA A 191 -4.77 -6.99 -8.12
C ALA A 191 -5.50 -5.74 -7.65
N ILE A 192 -4.79 -4.93 -6.86
CA ILE A 192 -5.18 -3.56 -6.53
C ILE A 192 -4.10 -2.64 -7.06
N SER A 193 -4.49 -1.73 -7.96
CA SER A 193 -3.63 -0.65 -8.41
C SER A 193 -3.92 0.59 -7.57
N VAL A 194 -2.91 1.15 -6.93
CA VAL A 194 -3.05 2.32 -6.07
C VAL A 194 -2.27 3.49 -6.64
N SER A 195 -2.93 4.64 -6.75
CA SER A 195 -2.29 5.91 -7.06
C SER A 195 -2.42 6.87 -5.89
N THR A 196 -1.30 7.45 -5.45
CA THR A 196 -1.29 8.54 -4.49
C THR A 196 -0.82 9.82 -5.19
N VAL A 197 -1.66 10.84 -5.20
CA VAL A 197 -1.38 12.13 -5.85
C VAL A 197 -1.32 13.24 -4.81
N PHE A 198 -0.19 13.96 -4.79
CA PHE A 198 0.01 15.13 -3.93
C PHE A 198 -0.24 16.39 -4.73
N LYS A 199 -1.27 17.15 -4.35
CA LYS A 199 -1.73 18.35 -5.06
C LYS A 199 -2.37 19.33 -4.07
N SER A 200 -1.91 20.61 -4.09
CA SER A 200 -2.36 21.63 -3.14
C SER A 200 -3.88 21.90 -3.22
N GLU A 201 -4.46 21.82 -4.40
CA GLU A 201 -5.91 21.94 -4.61
C GLU A 201 -6.48 20.59 -5.04
N ILE A 202 -7.18 19.93 -4.14
CA ILE A 202 -7.80 18.63 -4.39
C ILE A 202 -9.22 18.84 -4.91
N SER A 203 -9.54 18.15 -6.00
CA SER A 203 -10.90 17.98 -6.52
C SER A 203 -11.22 16.50 -6.67
N ASN A 204 -12.50 16.16 -6.81
CA ASN A 204 -12.91 14.79 -7.08
C ASN A 204 -12.38 14.35 -8.45
N ILE A 205 -12.10 13.06 -8.55
CA ILE A 205 -11.71 12.44 -9.83
C ILE A 205 -12.93 12.24 -10.74
N GLU A 206 -12.67 12.17 -12.03
CA GLU A 206 -13.67 11.71 -13.01
C GLU A 206 -13.66 10.18 -13.05
N GLU A 207 -14.54 9.57 -12.25
CA GLU A 207 -14.59 8.10 -12.04
C GLU A 207 -14.69 7.33 -13.37
N ASP A 208 -15.46 7.82 -14.34
CA ASP A 208 -15.63 7.17 -15.64
C ASP A 208 -14.30 7.03 -16.42
N LYS A 209 -13.40 8.01 -16.29
CA LYS A 209 -12.07 7.93 -16.92
C LYS A 209 -11.20 6.86 -16.25
N ILE A 210 -11.23 6.78 -14.92
CA ILE A 210 -10.52 5.73 -14.16
C ILE A 210 -11.08 4.36 -14.52
N LYS A 211 -12.41 4.23 -14.56
CA LYS A 211 -13.10 2.99 -14.91
C LYS A 211 -12.66 2.45 -16.27
N LYS A 212 -12.52 3.33 -17.25
CA LYS A 212 -12.03 2.96 -18.58
C LYS A 212 -10.61 2.35 -18.52
N VAL A 213 -9.72 2.89 -17.69
CA VAL A 213 -8.35 2.33 -17.53
C VAL A 213 -8.40 0.91 -16.98
N ILE A 214 -9.29 0.64 -16.02
CA ILE A 214 -9.45 -0.70 -15.44
C ILE A 214 -10.10 -1.66 -16.44
N GLU A 215 -11.10 -1.19 -17.20
CA GLU A 215 -11.79 -1.99 -18.22
C GLU A 215 -10.85 -2.41 -19.34
N ASP A 216 -9.94 -1.54 -19.76
CA ASP A 216 -8.94 -1.83 -20.81
C ASP A 216 -7.95 -2.92 -20.37
N GLU A 217 -7.82 -3.17 -19.06
CA GLU A 217 -6.85 -4.09 -18.47
C GLU A 217 -7.46 -5.34 -17.84
N LYS A 218 -8.78 -5.45 -17.80
CA LYS A 218 -9.54 -6.49 -17.08
C LYS A 218 -9.15 -7.93 -17.46
N ASP A 219 -8.79 -8.17 -18.71
CA ASP A 219 -8.45 -9.51 -19.20
C ASP A 219 -7.07 -10.00 -18.73
N SER A 220 -6.29 -9.13 -18.10
CA SER A 220 -4.98 -9.47 -17.52
C SER A 220 -5.07 -9.96 -16.06
N PHE A 221 -6.25 -9.85 -15.43
CA PHE A 221 -6.45 -10.12 -14.01
C PHE A 221 -7.74 -10.90 -13.78
N LYS A 222 -7.77 -11.69 -12.70
CA LYS A 222 -9.02 -12.29 -12.24
C LYS A 222 -10.00 -11.20 -11.76
N ASN A 223 -9.48 -10.28 -10.95
CA ASN A 223 -10.15 -9.05 -10.55
C ASN A 223 -9.10 -7.94 -10.48
N LEU A 224 -9.46 -6.77 -10.94
CA LEU A 224 -8.65 -5.56 -10.84
C LEU A 224 -9.48 -4.45 -10.19
N ALA A 225 -8.96 -3.89 -9.10
CA ALA A 225 -9.54 -2.72 -8.44
C ALA A 225 -8.55 -1.55 -8.49
N ALA A 226 -9.05 -0.31 -8.47
CA ALA A 226 -8.25 0.90 -8.36
C ALA A 226 -8.57 1.63 -7.06
N ILE A 227 -7.52 2.18 -6.43
CA ILE A 227 -7.64 3.08 -5.28
C ILE A 227 -6.89 4.36 -5.60
N CYS A 228 -7.61 5.48 -5.57
CA CYS A 228 -7.08 6.81 -5.83
C CYS A 228 -7.02 7.58 -4.52
N ILE A 229 -5.83 7.89 -4.03
CA ILE A 229 -5.60 8.63 -2.79
C ILE A 229 -5.10 10.02 -3.15
N SER A 230 -5.84 11.05 -2.78
CA SER A 230 -5.44 12.45 -2.94
C SER A 230 -5.06 13.05 -1.60
N HIS A 231 -3.92 13.73 -1.53
CA HIS A 231 -3.44 14.43 -0.33
C HIS A 231 -2.80 15.76 -0.72
N GLU A 232 -2.95 16.79 0.12
CA GLU A 232 -2.46 18.13 -0.20
C GLU A 232 -0.94 18.23 -0.35
N ASP A 233 -0.18 17.61 0.57
CA ASP A 233 1.29 17.69 0.60
C ASP A 233 1.89 16.53 1.42
N TYR A 234 2.80 15.76 0.82
CA TYR A 234 3.52 14.71 1.53
C TYR A 234 4.44 15.24 2.63
N ASN A 235 4.92 16.50 2.51
CA ASN A 235 5.73 17.13 3.57
C ASN A 235 4.92 17.39 4.83
N LYS A 236 3.60 17.57 4.75
CA LYS A 236 2.72 17.65 5.92
C LYS A 236 2.80 16.35 6.72
N VAL A 237 2.72 15.20 6.06
CA VAL A 237 2.85 13.90 6.73
C VAL A 237 4.23 13.73 7.37
N ILE A 238 5.31 14.10 6.65
CA ILE A 238 6.68 14.06 7.19
C ILE A 238 6.82 14.96 8.43
N ARG A 239 6.23 16.16 8.42
CA ARG A 239 6.22 17.05 9.57
C ARG A 239 5.53 16.40 10.77
N VAL A 240 4.36 15.80 10.56
CA VAL A 240 3.62 15.11 11.64
C VAL A 240 4.43 13.94 12.21
N LEU A 241 5.11 13.15 11.38
CA LEU A 241 6.00 12.08 11.83
C LEU A 241 7.14 12.61 12.72
N LYS A 242 7.75 13.74 12.35
CA LYS A 242 8.81 14.39 13.16
C LYS A 242 8.28 14.98 14.48
N GLU A 243 7.09 15.55 14.46
CA GLU A 243 6.45 16.04 15.67
C GLU A 243 6.14 14.89 16.66
N LEU A 244 5.73 13.73 16.13
CA LEU A 244 5.51 12.54 16.95
C LEU A 244 6.81 12.02 17.58
N GLU A 245 7.92 11.98 16.83
CA GLU A 245 9.24 11.58 17.33
C GLU A 245 9.71 12.52 18.47
N ASN A 246 9.56 13.84 18.30
CA ASN A 246 9.98 14.82 19.28
C ASN A 246 9.08 14.90 20.53
N GLY A 247 7.89 14.35 20.48
CA GLY A 247 6.91 14.32 21.56
C GLY A 247 6.84 12.99 22.33
N THR A 248 7.66 12.03 21.91
CA THR A 248 7.85 10.73 22.58
C THR A 248 9.07 10.76 23.46
#